data_35bb6da07911c70ece469c49aca21758
#
_entry.id   35bb6da07911c70ece469c49aca21758
#
_cell.length_a   1.000
_cell.length_b   1.000
_cell.length_c   1.000
_cell.angle_alpha   90.00
_cell.angle_beta   90.00
_cell.angle_gamma   90.00
#
_symmetry.space_group_name_H-M   'P 1'
#
loop_
_entity.id
_entity.type
_entity.pdbx_description
1 polymer ?
#
loop_
_entity_poly.entity_id
_entity_poly.type
_entity_poly.pdbx_seq_one_letter_code
_entity_poly.pdbx_strand_id
1 'polypeptide(L)'
;MNKSSRFYLKFISFIFILQFHSLLSDAQWYDPEKVNKKAREIYESAYEEAVQRKFTECLVHLEEALKLEPKFVEVYLSRAGIYADIKNYPLSVKDFETAFTMDSVFSDTYLLPFSISLAGTGQFDKALLTVNRFLATPGINDRSIKAANYRKSVYEFAIKYAAQHPAGKYIFAPENMGDSINTSDLEYFPSLTIDGKKMIFTRRINNDEDFYESNLINGTWSKALPVTGKINTNLNEGAQNISQDGQWLIFTGCNYPEGIGSCDLYIAYKTKNGGWTEPENLGPTVNTDFWESSPSLSPDKKDLYFASSQPGGFGGKDIWVSHRQPNGKWGRPRNLGADVNTDGDEGCPFIHADNRSLYFNSNGHMGYGMTDLYVSRKLDDSTWSTPDNLGYPINTIDDEGSLIVASDGRTSYYASEGLASRGGLDLYRFQLRDDIKAAKTLWVKGRVFDKKTKA
;
A
#
# COMPACT_ATOMS: atom_id res chain seq x y z
N MET A 1 11.21 -33.89 3.71
CA MET A 1 10.43 -33.70 2.47
C MET A 1 9.83 -32.32 2.52
N ASN A 2 10.53 -31.37 1.89
CA ASN A 2 10.21 -29.94 1.88
C ASN A 2 8.92 -29.65 1.10
N LYS A 3 7.94 -29.01 1.74
CA LYS A 3 6.93 -28.23 1.04
C LYS A 3 7.07 -26.79 1.51
N SER A 4 7.86 -26.03 0.78
CA SER A 4 7.83 -24.57 0.85
C SER A 4 6.46 -24.11 0.36
N SER A 5 5.64 -23.59 1.26
CA SER A 5 4.39 -22.91 0.91
C SER A 5 4.76 -21.53 0.36
N ARG A 6 4.86 -21.42 -0.96
CA ARG A 6 4.88 -20.14 -1.65
C ARG A 6 3.50 -19.49 -1.47
N PHE A 7 3.41 -18.48 -0.63
CA PHE A 7 2.30 -17.52 -0.64
C PHE A 7 2.40 -16.70 -1.92
N TYR A 8 1.79 -17.19 -2.98
CA TYR A 8 1.46 -16.37 -4.13
C TYR A 8 0.18 -15.60 -3.79
N LEU A 9 0.29 -14.31 -3.59
CA LEU A 9 -0.84 -13.41 -3.79
C LEU A 9 -1.37 -13.68 -5.20
N LYS A 10 -2.50 -14.37 -5.28
CA LYS A 10 -3.20 -14.56 -6.55
C LYS A 10 -3.91 -13.25 -6.88
N PHE A 11 -3.21 -12.33 -7.52
CA PHE A 11 -3.86 -11.36 -8.37
C PHE A 11 -4.64 -12.13 -9.43
N ILE A 12 -5.96 -12.09 -9.33
CA ILE A 12 -6.83 -12.73 -10.30
C ILE A 12 -6.96 -11.75 -11.46
N SER A 13 -6.06 -11.89 -12.46
CA SER A 13 -6.29 -11.33 -13.79
C SER A 13 -7.61 -11.91 -14.30
N PHE A 14 -8.61 -11.06 -14.47
CA PHE A 14 -9.84 -11.41 -15.15
C PHE A 14 -9.59 -11.46 -16.64
N ILE A 15 -9.03 -12.55 -17.14
CA ILE A 15 -9.09 -12.86 -18.56
C ILE A 15 -10.41 -13.59 -18.80
N PHE A 16 -11.39 -12.90 -19.32
CA PHE A 16 -12.64 -13.48 -19.80
C PHE A 16 -12.36 -14.22 -21.11
N ILE A 17 -12.40 -15.56 -21.07
CA ILE A 17 -12.52 -16.38 -22.28
C ILE A 17 -14.00 -16.32 -22.70
N LEU A 18 -14.29 -15.55 -23.74
CA LEU A 18 -15.60 -15.51 -24.39
C LEU A 18 -15.77 -16.76 -25.27
N GLN A 19 -16.62 -17.71 -24.83
CA GLN A 19 -17.28 -18.62 -25.76
C GLN A 19 -18.42 -17.87 -26.46
N PHE A 20 -18.28 -17.64 -27.75
CA PHE A 20 -19.30 -17.06 -28.61
C PHE A 20 -20.56 -17.92 -28.66
N HIS A 21 -21.68 -17.41 -28.17
CA HIS A 21 -23.02 -17.80 -28.61
C HIS A 21 -23.66 -16.56 -29.24
N SER A 22 -23.76 -16.61 -30.58
CA SER A 22 -24.44 -15.60 -31.39
C SER A 22 -25.95 -15.63 -31.13
N LEU A 23 -26.44 -14.64 -30.40
CA LEU A 23 -27.84 -14.20 -30.50
C LEU A 23 -27.82 -12.84 -31.15
N LEU A 24 -28.17 -12.82 -32.43
CA LEU A 24 -28.34 -11.62 -33.25
C LEU A 24 -29.48 -10.77 -32.65
N SER A 25 -29.13 -9.61 -32.12
CA SER A 25 -30.06 -8.51 -31.94
C SER A 25 -29.75 -7.44 -33.02
N ASP A 26 -30.78 -6.89 -33.69
CA ASP A 26 -30.67 -5.97 -34.80
C ASP A 26 -30.09 -4.57 -34.49
N ALA A 27 -29.32 -4.46 -33.39
CA ALA A 27 -28.72 -3.19 -32.93
C ALA A 27 -27.19 -3.23 -32.76
N GLN A 28 -26.50 -4.24 -33.30
CA GLN A 28 -25.04 -4.34 -33.21
C GLN A 28 -24.41 -3.52 -34.37
N TRP A 29 -23.72 -2.43 -34.05
CA TRP A 29 -23.04 -1.56 -35.00
C TRP A 29 -21.66 -2.09 -35.40
N TYR A 30 -21.03 -2.90 -34.53
CA TYR A 30 -19.71 -3.47 -34.70
C TYR A 30 -19.80 -4.94 -35.10
N ASP A 31 -19.14 -5.30 -36.21
CA ASP A 31 -19.08 -6.67 -36.71
C ASP A 31 -17.62 -7.16 -36.70
N PRO A 32 -17.25 -8.03 -35.70
CA PRO A 32 -15.88 -8.57 -35.61
C PRO A 32 -15.40 -9.27 -36.90
N GLU A 33 -16.31 -9.86 -37.69
CA GLU A 33 -15.93 -10.60 -38.90
C GLU A 33 -15.51 -9.65 -40.05
N LYS A 34 -15.91 -8.38 -40.01
CA LYS A 34 -15.57 -7.37 -41.02
C LYS A 34 -14.28 -6.60 -40.72
N VAL A 35 -13.60 -6.91 -39.62
CA VAL A 35 -12.33 -6.27 -39.24
C VAL A 35 -11.23 -6.62 -40.26
N ASN A 36 -10.35 -5.66 -40.53
CA ASN A 36 -9.17 -5.85 -41.35
C ASN A 36 -8.36 -7.07 -40.88
N LYS A 37 -8.12 -8.03 -41.81
CA LYS A 37 -7.45 -9.31 -41.49
C LYS A 37 -6.08 -9.08 -40.82
N LYS A 38 -5.27 -8.15 -41.34
CA LYS A 38 -3.94 -7.86 -40.77
C LYS A 38 -4.04 -7.23 -39.38
N ALA A 39 -5.03 -6.37 -39.13
CA ALA A 39 -5.28 -5.81 -37.82
C ALA A 39 -5.65 -6.90 -36.80
N ARG A 40 -6.44 -7.90 -37.24
CA ARG A 40 -6.80 -9.05 -36.40
C ARG A 40 -5.58 -9.92 -36.05
N GLU A 41 -4.73 -10.24 -37.02
CA GLU A 41 -3.50 -11.02 -36.79
C GLU A 41 -2.58 -10.33 -35.79
N ILE A 42 -2.45 -8.99 -35.87
CA ILE A 42 -1.68 -8.21 -34.88
C ILE A 42 -2.35 -8.25 -33.49
N TYR A 43 -3.67 -8.12 -33.43
CA TYR A 43 -4.42 -8.21 -32.17
C TYR A 43 -4.27 -9.58 -31.48
N GLU A 44 -4.29 -10.69 -32.26
CA GLU A 44 -4.05 -12.04 -31.74
C GLU A 44 -2.64 -12.16 -31.13
N SER A 45 -1.61 -11.58 -31.77
CA SER A 45 -0.26 -11.51 -31.20
C SER A 45 -0.21 -10.70 -29.89
N ALA A 46 -0.90 -9.56 -29.86
CA ALA A 46 -1.00 -8.74 -28.64
C ALA A 46 -1.69 -9.49 -27.49
N TYR A 47 -2.70 -10.30 -27.78
CA TYR A 47 -3.38 -11.13 -26.80
C TYR A 47 -2.42 -12.15 -26.16
N GLU A 48 -1.58 -12.83 -26.97
CA GLU A 48 -0.57 -13.77 -26.45
C GLU A 48 0.44 -13.07 -25.55
N GLU A 49 0.86 -11.85 -25.88
CA GLU A 49 1.76 -11.04 -25.06
C GLU A 49 1.10 -10.60 -23.75
N ALA A 50 -0.19 -10.24 -23.78
CA ALA A 50 -0.95 -9.92 -22.57
C ALA A 50 -1.01 -11.11 -21.61
N VAL A 51 -1.25 -12.32 -22.12
CA VAL A 51 -1.23 -13.57 -21.33
C VAL A 51 0.14 -13.79 -20.68
N GLN A 52 1.22 -13.44 -21.37
CA GLN A 52 2.59 -13.53 -20.86
C GLN A 52 2.99 -12.31 -19.99
N ARG A 53 2.07 -11.37 -19.74
CA ARG A 53 2.30 -10.12 -19.02
C ARG A 53 3.37 -9.21 -19.64
N LYS A 54 3.60 -9.31 -20.93
CA LYS A 54 4.47 -8.43 -21.71
C LYS A 54 3.68 -7.18 -22.12
N PHE A 55 3.29 -6.37 -21.15
CA PHE A 55 2.34 -5.28 -21.37
C PHE A 55 2.88 -4.18 -22.28
N THR A 56 4.18 -3.92 -22.27
CA THR A 56 4.80 -2.90 -23.14
C THR A 56 4.68 -3.29 -24.60
N GLU A 57 5.06 -4.53 -24.94
CA GLU A 57 4.98 -5.07 -26.29
C GLU A 57 3.53 -5.17 -26.76
N CYS A 58 2.66 -5.68 -25.87
CA CYS A 58 1.22 -5.77 -26.10
C CYS A 58 0.62 -4.41 -26.49
N LEU A 59 0.91 -3.34 -25.75
CA LEU A 59 0.41 -1.99 -26.02
C LEU A 59 0.86 -1.48 -27.40
N VAL A 60 2.09 -1.78 -27.83
CA VAL A 60 2.60 -1.42 -29.16
C VAL A 60 1.79 -2.11 -30.25
N HIS A 61 1.55 -3.42 -30.14
CA HIS A 61 0.78 -4.15 -31.13
C HIS A 61 -0.71 -3.72 -31.15
N LEU A 62 -1.33 -3.45 -30.00
CA LEU A 62 -2.69 -2.92 -29.94
C LEU A 62 -2.80 -1.56 -30.65
N GLU A 63 -1.79 -0.69 -30.49
CA GLU A 63 -1.74 0.58 -31.20
C GLU A 63 -1.55 0.39 -32.72
N GLU A 64 -0.73 -0.57 -33.15
CA GLU A 64 -0.57 -0.92 -34.57
C GLU A 64 -1.87 -1.45 -35.18
N ALA A 65 -2.60 -2.30 -34.47
CA ALA A 65 -3.91 -2.79 -34.91
C ALA A 65 -4.90 -1.64 -35.10
N LEU A 66 -4.94 -0.65 -34.20
CA LEU A 66 -5.81 0.52 -34.31
C LEU A 66 -5.41 1.47 -35.46
N LYS A 67 -4.12 1.54 -35.82
CA LYS A 67 -3.71 2.29 -37.04
C LYS A 67 -4.26 1.69 -38.33
N LEU A 68 -4.41 0.36 -38.36
CA LEU A 68 -4.98 -0.35 -39.51
C LEU A 68 -6.51 -0.37 -39.50
N GLU A 69 -7.11 -0.47 -38.33
CA GLU A 69 -8.55 -0.55 -38.12
C GLU A 69 -8.98 0.35 -36.94
N PRO A 70 -9.19 1.66 -37.16
CA PRO A 70 -9.54 2.61 -36.11
C PRO A 70 -10.87 2.34 -35.41
N LYS A 71 -11.72 1.47 -35.94
CA LYS A 71 -13.02 1.10 -35.40
C LYS A 71 -13.00 -0.31 -34.74
N PHE A 72 -11.85 -0.85 -34.45
CA PHE A 72 -11.68 -2.17 -33.84
C PHE A 72 -12.02 -2.11 -32.34
N VAL A 73 -13.28 -2.31 -31.97
CA VAL A 73 -13.81 -2.14 -30.60
C VAL A 73 -13.09 -3.03 -29.59
N GLU A 74 -12.84 -4.32 -29.93
CA GLU A 74 -12.14 -5.23 -29.00
C GLU A 74 -10.74 -4.75 -28.63
N VAL A 75 -10.05 -4.08 -29.56
CA VAL A 75 -8.70 -3.55 -29.28
C VAL A 75 -8.75 -2.45 -28.24
N TYR A 76 -9.75 -1.54 -28.29
CA TYR A 76 -9.94 -0.53 -27.26
C TYR A 76 -10.26 -1.17 -25.90
N LEU A 77 -11.17 -2.16 -25.88
CA LEU A 77 -11.55 -2.86 -24.65
C LEU A 77 -10.36 -3.60 -24.02
N SER A 78 -9.57 -4.30 -24.84
CA SER A 78 -8.37 -5.01 -24.39
C SER A 78 -7.29 -4.03 -23.90
N ARG A 79 -7.04 -2.93 -24.64
CA ARG A 79 -6.08 -1.91 -24.25
C ARG A 79 -6.50 -1.20 -22.95
N ALA A 80 -7.78 -0.95 -22.78
CA ALA A 80 -8.33 -0.43 -21.53
C ALA A 80 -8.05 -1.38 -20.35
N GLY A 81 -8.21 -2.69 -20.55
CA GLY A 81 -7.86 -3.70 -19.55
C GLY A 81 -6.38 -3.68 -19.19
N ILE A 82 -5.49 -3.64 -20.19
CA ILE A 82 -4.03 -3.55 -19.94
C ILE A 82 -3.67 -2.25 -19.20
N TYR A 83 -4.27 -1.10 -19.58
CA TYR A 83 -4.05 0.15 -18.84
C TYR A 83 -4.53 0.06 -17.38
N ALA A 84 -5.63 -0.64 -17.11
CA ALA A 84 -6.08 -0.88 -15.74
C ALA A 84 -5.11 -1.78 -14.96
N ASP A 85 -4.59 -2.86 -15.58
CA ASP A 85 -3.62 -3.77 -14.98
C ASP A 85 -2.31 -3.07 -14.57
N ILE A 86 -1.88 -2.06 -15.35
CA ILE A 86 -0.72 -1.21 -15.02
C ILE A 86 -1.12 0.08 -14.27
N LYS A 87 -2.31 0.13 -13.69
CA LYS A 87 -2.86 1.24 -12.89
C LYS A 87 -2.94 2.60 -13.62
N ASN A 88 -2.89 2.59 -14.96
CA ASN A 88 -3.11 3.80 -15.77
C ASN A 88 -4.61 4.00 -16.04
N TYR A 89 -5.36 4.23 -14.96
CA TYR A 89 -6.81 4.38 -15.02
C TYR A 89 -7.31 5.50 -15.94
N PRO A 90 -6.63 6.66 -16.09
CA PRO A 90 -7.08 7.68 -17.03
C PRO A 90 -7.10 7.22 -18.49
N LEU A 91 -6.08 6.48 -18.94
CA LEU A 91 -6.06 5.91 -20.30
C LEU A 91 -7.05 4.75 -20.43
N SER A 92 -7.21 3.94 -19.39
CA SER A 92 -8.22 2.88 -19.34
C SER A 92 -9.63 3.44 -19.53
N VAL A 93 -10.01 4.46 -18.76
CA VAL A 93 -11.32 5.13 -18.88
C VAL A 93 -11.53 5.67 -20.29
N LYS A 94 -10.53 6.35 -20.86
CA LYS A 94 -10.61 6.90 -22.22
C LYS A 94 -10.91 5.84 -23.27
N ASP A 95 -10.23 4.70 -23.20
CA ASP A 95 -10.43 3.60 -24.15
C ASP A 95 -11.79 2.91 -23.95
N PHE A 96 -12.23 2.68 -22.70
CA PHE A 96 -13.58 2.19 -22.44
C PHE A 96 -14.64 3.16 -22.96
N GLU A 97 -14.55 4.45 -22.67
CA GLU A 97 -15.49 5.46 -23.20
C GLU A 97 -15.54 5.45 -24.73
N THR A 98 -14.39 5.28 -25.39
CA THR A 98 -14.29 5.17 -26.85
C THR A 98 -15.03 3.92 -27.36
N ALA A 99 -14.79 2.76 -26.76
CA ALA A 99 -15.45 1.51 -27.13
C ALA A 99 -16.97 1.58 -26.93
N PHE A 100 -17.41 2.09 -25.76
CA PHE A 100 -18.86 2.27 -25.47
C PHE A 100 -19.53 3.27 -26.40
N THR A 101 -18.81 4.28 -26.90
CA THR A 101 -19.33 5.22 -27.90
C THR A 101 -19.48 4.56 -29.28
N MET A 102 -18.60 3.63 -29.64
CA MET A 102 -18.66 2.91 -30.92
C MET A 102 -19.74 1.83 -30.92
N ASP A 103 -19.78 1.01 -29.90
CA ASP A 103 -20.81 -0.02 -29.71
C ASP A 103 -21.05 -0.31 -28.21
N SER A 104 -22.11 0.27 -27.67
CA SER A 104 -22.45 0.09 -26.26
C SER A 104 -22.97 -1.30 -25.94
N VAL A 105 -23.60 -1.98 -26.88
CA VAL A 105 -24.14 -3.33 -26.69
C VAL A 105 -23.03 -4.36 -26.64
N PHE A 106 -22.10 -4.29 -27.58
CA PHE A 106 -20.90 -5.15 -27.60
C PHE A 106 -20.04 -4.93 -26.35
N SER A 107 -19.91 -3.67 -25.89
CA SER A 107 -19.09 -3.31 -24.74
C SER A 107 -19.72 -3.63 -23.39
N ASP A 108 -21.00 -3.98 -23.30
CA ASP A 108 -21.73 -4.20 -22.01
C ASP A 108 -21.08 -5.28 -21.12
N THR A 109 -20.40 -6.25 -21.71
CA THR A 109 -19.66 -7.28 -20.97
C THR A 109 -18.47 -6.70 -20.18
N TYR A 110 -18.03 -5.48 -20.49
CA TYR A 110 -16.93 -4.77 -19.85
C TYR A 110 -17.37 -3.71 -18.84
N LEU A 111 -18.65 -3.64 -18.49
CA LEU A 111 -19.17 -2.67 -17.51
C LEU A 111 -18.48 -2.79 -16.14
N LEU A 112 -18.20 -4.00 -15.66
CA LEU A 112 -17.55 -4.18 -14.36
C LEU A 112 -16.10 -3.66 -14.38
N PRO A 113 -15.18 -4.07 -15.27
CA PRO A 113 -13.84 -3.47 -15.37
C PRO A 113 -13.87 -1.97 -15.68
N PHE A 114 -14.83 -1.48 -16.47
CA PHE A 114 -14.99 -0.04 -16.70
C PHE A 114 -15.33 0.70 -15.38
N SER A 115 -16.22 0.15 -14.55
CA SER A 115 -16.55 0.74 -13.24
C SER A 115 -15.32 0.82 -12.32
N ILE A 116 -14.43 -0.18 -12.38
CA ILE A 116 -13.18 -0.19 -11.61
C ILE A 116 -12.25 0.93 -12.10
N SER A 117 -12.10 1.09 -13.40
CA SER A 117 -11.26 2.16 -13.98
C SER A 117 -11.80 3.56 -13.66
N LEU A 118 -13.11 3.75 -13.68
CA LEU A 118 -13.75 5.00 -13.25
C LEU A 118 -13.45 5.31 -11.78
N ALA A 119 -13.57 4.32 -10.90
CA ALA A 119 -13.22 4.46 -9.49
C ALA A 119 -11.73 4.76 -9.28
N GLY A 120 -10.84 4.15 -10.08
CA GLY A 120 -9.41 4.44 -10.06
C GLY A 120 -9.07 5.90 -10.41
N THR A 121 -9.96 6.59 -11.13
CA THR A 121 -9.85 8.04 -11.37
C THR A 121 -10.65 8.90 -10.40
N GLY A 122 -11.23 8.31 -9.34
CA GLY A 122 -12.05 9.02 -8.34
C GLY A 122 -13.47 9.35 -8.81
N GLN A 123 -13.91 8.84 -9.96
CA GLN A 123 -15.25 9.07 -10.50
C GLN A 123 -16.27 8.09 -9.90
N PHE A 124 -16.39 8.06 -8.56
CA PHE A 124 -17.19 7.07 -7.83
C PHE A 124 -18.68 7.10 -8.16
N ASP A 125 -19.27 8.27 -8.44
CA ASP A 125 -20.67 8.36 -8.87
C ASP A 125 -20.90 7.63 -10.20
N LYS A 126 -20.03 7.85 -11.18
CA LYS A 126 -20.10 7.15 -12.48
C LYS A 126 -19.82 5.66 -12.32
N ALA A 127 -18.84 5.30 -11.47
CA ALA A 127 -18.52 3.91 -11.17
C ALA A 127 -19.73 3.18 -10.57
N LEU A 128 -20.44 3.81 -9.64
CA LEU A 128 -21.66 3.27 -9.02
C LEU A 128 -22.77 3.07 -10.05
N LEU A 129 -23.00 4.05 -10.94
CA LEU A 129 -23.97 3.91 -12.01
C LEU A 129 -23.61 2.74 -12.95
N THR A 130 -22.32 2.63 -13.31
CA THR A 130 -21.82 1.60 -14.22
C THR A 130 -21.91 0.19 -13.60
N VAL A 131 -21.53 0.02 -12.34
CA VAL A 131 -21.65 -1.30 -11.65
C VAL A 131 -23.09 -1.70 -11.44
N ASN A 132 -24.01 -0.74 -11.17
CA ASN A 132 -25.43 -1.04 -11.09
C ASN A 132 -26.01 -1.48 -12.43
N ARG A 133 -25.56 -0.88 -13.55
CA ARG A 133 -25.92 -1.34 -14.90
C ARG A 133 -25.41 -2.76 -15.13
N PHE A 134 -24.18 -3.07 -14.75
CA PHE A 134 -23.63 -4.43 -14.81
C PHE A 134 -24.52 -5.41 -14.03
N LEU A 135 -24.86 -5.12 -12.78
CA LEU A 135 -25.70 -5.98 -11.94
C LEU A 135 -27.11 -6.21 -12.47
N ALA A 136 -27.60 -5.30 -13.33
CA ALA A 136 -28.90 -5.45 -14.02
C ALA A 136 -28.82 -6.30 -15.31
N THR A 137 -27.62 -6.69 -15.77
CA THR A 137 -27.44 -7.51 -16.97
C THR A 137 -27.89 -8.95 -16.71
N PRO A 138 -28.76 -9.56 -17.55
CA PRO A 138 -29.17 -10.94 -17.37
C PRO A 138 -28.02 -11.94 -17.57
N GLY A 139 -28.03 -13.02 -16.80
CA GLY A 139 -27.15 -14.17 -17.01
C GLY A 139 -25.71 -14.04 -16.48
N ILE A 140 -25.40 -13.01 -15.69
CA ILE A 140 -24.11 -12.94 -14.98
C ILE A 140 -23.99 -14.06 -13.94
N ASN A 141 -22.76 -14.61 -13.82
CA ASN A 141 -22.48 -15.68 -12.86
C ASN A 141 -22.31 -15.14 -11.43
N ASP A 142 -22.49 -16.03 -10.43
CA ASP A 142 -22.45 -15.68 -8.99
C ASP A 142 -21.13 -15.01 -8.57
N ARG A 143 -19.99 -15.45 -9.14
CA ARG A 143 -18.68 -14.86 -8.84
C ARG A 143 -18.61 -13.40 -9.26
N SER A 144 -19.09 -13.09 -10.46
CA SER A 144 -19.14 -11.72 -10.99
C SER A 144 -20.13 -10.86 -10.19
N ILE A 145 -21.28 -11.43 -9.80
CA ILE A 145 -22.25 -10.76 -8.91
C ILE A 145 -21.60 -10.41 -7.57
N LYS A 146 -20.89 -11.34 -6.95
CA LYS A 146 -20.19 -11.10 -5.67
C LYS A 146 -19.14 -10.00 -5.81
N ALA A 147 -18.33 -10.04 -6.87
CA ALA A 147 -17.32 -9.01 -7.14
C ALA A 147 -17.95 -7.63 -7.37
N ALA A 148 -19.02 -7.57 -8.16
CA ALA A 148 -19.73 -6.31 -8.44
C ALA A 148 -20.41 -5.73 -7.17
N ASN A 149 -21.00 -6.56 -6.31
CA ASN A 149 -21.60 -6.11 -5.06
C ASN A 149 -20.54 -5.57 -4.09
N TYR A 150 -19.35 -6.19 -4.01
CA TYR A 150 -18.23 -5.65 -3.26
C TYR A 150 -17.85 -4.26 -3.79
N ARG A 151 -17.65 -4.12 -5.11
CA ARG A 151 -17.32 -2.81 -5.72
C ARG A 151 -18.40 -1.77 -5.49
N LYS A 152 -19.67 -2.17 -5.59
CA LYS A 152 -20.82 -1.29 -5.28
C LYS A 152 -20.71 -0.74 -3.86
N SER A 153 -20.49 -1.59 -2.85
CA SER A 153 -20.37 -1.15 -1.44
C SER A 153 -19.20 -0.20 -1.24
N VAL A 154 -18.06 -0.44 -1.90
CA VAL A 154 -16.91 0.46 -1.91
C VAL A 154 -17.25 1.83 -2.50
N TYR A 155 -17.95 1.88 -3.64
CA TYR A 155 -18.31 3.15 -4.27
C TYR A 155 -19.35 3.93 -3.44
N GLU A 156 -20.33 3.24 -2.85
CA GLU A 156 -21.30 3.83 -1.92
C GLU A 156 -20.59 4.42 -0.69
N PHE A 157 -19.62 3.69 -0.12
CA PHE A 157 -18.77 4.19 0.96
C PHE A 157 -18.01 5.44 0.53
N ALA A 158 -17.32 5.42 -0.61
CA ALA A 158 -16.52 6.54 -1.11
C ALA A 158 -17.36 7.82 -1.28
N ILE A 159 -18.54 7.71 -1.87
CA ILE A 159 -19.47 8.85 -2.06
C ILE A 159 -19.91 9.39 -0.71
N LYS A 160 -20.33 8.50 0.20
CA LYS A 160 -20.79 8.88 1.55
C LYS A 160 -19.65 9.55 2.35
N TYR A 161 -18.44 8.97 2.30
CA TYR A 161 -17.29 9.49 2.99
C TYR A 161 -16.92 10.89 2.49
N ALA A 162 -16.87 11.09 1.17
CA ALA A 162 -16.58 12.40 0.57
C ALA A 162 -17.61 13.47 0.98
N ALA A 163 -18.89 13.10 1.11
CA ALA A 163 -19.95 14.02 1.58
C ALA A 163 -19.78 14.41 3.05
N GLN A 164 -19.29 13.49 3.90
CA GLN A 164 -19.05 13.73 5.33
C GLN A 164 -17.73 14.44 5.61
N HIS A 165 -16.71 14.28 4.72
CA HIS A 165 -15.37 14.83 4.85
C HIS A 165 -15.01 15.66 3.62
N PRO A 166 -15.67 16.82 3.42
CA PRO A 166 -15.39 17.65 2.25
C PRO A 166 -13.93 18.13 2.28
N ALA A 167 -13.23 17.95 1.17
CA ALA A 167 -11.80 18.30 1.05
C ALA A 167 -11.53 19.78 1.32
N GLY A 168 -12.51 20.66 1.14
CA GLY A 168 -12.35 22.09 1.31
C GLY A 168 -11.27 22.65 0.39
N LYS A 169 -10.22 23.24 0.98
CA LYS A 169 -9.05 23.76 0.23
C LYS A 169 -7.89 22.75 0.16
N TYR A 170 -8.07 21.53 0.70
CA TYR A 170 -7.03 20.51 0.66
C TYR A 170 -6.81 19.99 -0.74
N ILE A 171 -5.55 19.96 -1.15
CA ILE A 171 -5.11 19.37 -2.42
C ILE A 171 -4.12 18.28 -2.09
N PHE A 172 -4.42 17.04 -2.50
CA PHE A 172 -3.47 15.93 -2.43
C PHE A 172 -2.46 16.09 -3.56
N ALA A 173 -1.23 16.40 -3.19
CA ALA A 173 -0.13 16.61 -4.14
C ALA A 173 1.12 15.86 -3.63
N PRO A 174 1.18 14.53 -3.83
CA PRO A 174 2.34 13.75 -3.43
C PRO A 174 3.55 14.10 -4.32
N GLU A 175 4.68 14.37 -3.67
CA GLU A 175 5.95 14.67 -4.30
C GLU A 175 6.85 13.43 -4.21
N ASN A 176 7.32 12.90 -5.35
CA ASN A 176 8.34 11.85 -5.37
C ASN A 176 9.62 12.36 -4.71
N MET A 177 10.25 11.56 -3.84
CA MET A 177 11.44 11.97 -3.08
C MET A 177 12.71 12.13 -3.96
N GLY A 178 12.63 11.75 -5.23
CA GLY A 178 13.68 11.94 -6.24
C GLY A 178 14.88 11.03 -6.09
N ASP A 179 15.89 11.25 -6.97
CA ASP A 179 17.05 10.35 -7.20
C ASP A 179 17.97 10.17 -6.00
N SER A 180 17.86 11.04 -4.99
CA SER A 180 18.66 10.89 -3.77
C SER A 180 18.12 9.76 -2.89
N ILE A 181 16.84 9.45 -3.00
CA ILE A 181 16.12 8.44 -2.21
C ILE A 181 15.71 7.27 -3.09
N ASN A 182 14.97 7.53 -4.16
CA ASN A 182 14.37 6.52 -5.03
C ASN A 182 15.30 6.09 -6.15
N THR A 183 15.25 4.81 -6.54
CA THR A 183 16.06 4.21 -7.59
C THR A 183 15.19 3.40 -8.57
N SER A 184 15.79 2.53 -9.35
CA SER A 184 15.07 1.52 -10.14
C SER A 184 14.63 0.30 -9.32
N ASP A 185 15.04 0.22 -8.06
CA ASP A 185 14.64 -0.83 -7.11
C ASP A 185 13.39 -0.41 -6.32
N LEU A 186 13.03 -1.13 -5.28
CA LEU A 186 11.85 -0.82 -4.47
C LEU A 186 12.26 -0.13 -3.17
N GLU A 187 11.69 1.04 -2.88
CA GLU A 187 11.89 1.77 -1.63
C GLU A 187 10.57 1.86 -0.84
N TYR A 188 10.59 1.41 0.43
CA TYR A 188 9.40 1.39 1.29
C TYR A 188 9.75 1.39 2.78
N PHE A 189 8.75 1.39 3.65
CA PHE A 189 8.87 1.52 5.10
C PHE A 189 9.79 2.67 5.52
N PRO A 190 9.46 3.93 5.20
CA PRO A 190 10.23 5.07 5.70
C PRO A 190 10.12 5.18 7.22
N SER A 191 11.17 5.68 7.87
CA SER A 191 11.19 5.94 9.31
C SER A 191 12.05 7.17 9.59
N LEU A 192 11.61 8.07 10.49
CA LEU A 192 12.25 9.36 10.74
C LEU A 192 12.65 9.52 12.20
N THR A 193 13.78 10.22 12.43
CA THR A 193 14.07 10.82 13.74
C THR A 193 13.12 11.99 14.02
N ILE A 194 12.89 12.34 15.30
CA ILE A 194 11.94 13.39 15.70
C ILE A 194 12.25 14.74 15.08
N ASP A 195 13.52 15.05 14.83
CA ASP A 195 13.94 16.31 14.18
C ASP A 195 13.73 16.31 12.65
N GLY A 196 13.24 15.19 12.09
CA GLY A 196 13.02 15.03 10.67
C GLY A 196 14.27 15.09 9.81
N LYS A 197 15.47 14.98 10.42
CA LYS A 197 16.75 15.17 9.72
C LYS A 197 17.40 13.87 9.24
N LYS A 198 16.98 12.73 9.76
CA LYS A 198 17.44 11.42 9.33
C LYS A 198 16.25 10.56 8.94
N MET A 199 16.31 9.97 7.77
CA MET A 199 15.39 8.94 7.29
C MET A 199 16.16 7.63 7.17
N ILE A 200 15.54 6.54 7.64
CA ILE A 200 15.93 5.16 7.33
C ILE A 200 14.74 4.52 6.62
N PHE A 201 15.00 3.74 5.60
CA PHE A 201 13.98 3.02 4.83
C PHE A 201 14.53 1.69 4.34
N THR A 202 13.64 0.77 3.98
CA THR A 202 13.99 -0.49 3.33
C THR A 202 14.14 -0.26 1.84
N ARG A 203 15.24 -0.78 1.25
CA ARG A 203 15.40 -0.94 -0.20
C ARG A 203 15.53 -2.40 -0.53
N ARG A 204 14.76 -2.84 -1.53
CA ARG A 204 14.79 -4.23 -2.00
C ARG A 204 15.45 -4.32 -3.36
N ILE A 205 16.59 -5.00 -3.41
CA ILE A 205 17.38 -5.22 -4.61
C ILE A 205 17.41 -6.72 -4.89
N ASN A 206 16.92 -7.18 -6.02
CA ASN A 206 16.93 -8.61 -6.41
C ASN A 206 16.40 -9.59 -5.34
N ASN A 207 15.34 -9.23 -4.62
CA ASN A 207 14.74 -9.97 -3.50
C ASN A 207 15.52 -9.94 -2.18
N ASP A 208 16.55 -9.15 -2.07
CA ASP A 208 17.29 -8.88 -0.84
C ASP A 208 16.85 -7.53 -0.27
N GLU A 209 16.48 -7.50 1.01
CA GLU A 209 15.98 -6.31 1.71
C GLU A 209 17.04 -5.80 2.66
N ASP A 210 17.49 -4.57 2.45
CA ASP A 210 18.49 -3.87 3.25
C ASP A 210 18.00 -2.50 3.71
N PHE A 211 18.55 -2.00 4.83
CA PHE A 211 18.31 -0.64 5.29
C PHE A 211 19.24 0.36 4.63
N TYR A 212 18.64 1.45 4.16
CA TYR A 212 19.32 2.62 3.64
C TYR A 212 19.01 3.84 4.49
N GLU A 213 19.97 4.75 4.63
CA GLU A 213 19.78 6.01 5.35
C GLU A 213 20.09 7.21 4.48
N SER A 214 19.35 8.30 4.70
CA SER A 214 19.60 9.61 4.13
C SER A 214 19.46 10.68 5.21
N ASN A 215 20.19 11.78 5.04
CA ASN A 215 20.17 12.91 5.96
C ASN A 215 19.66 14.17 5.24
N LEU A 216 18.79 14.92 5.92
CA LEU A 216 18.30 16.19 5.43
C LEU A 216 19.33 17.29 5.74
N ILE A 217 19.99 17.79 4.71
CA ILE A 217 21.05 18.81 4.78
C ILE A 217 20.58 20.05 4.01
N ASN A 218 20.44 21.18 4.71
CA ASN A 218 19.99 22.44 4.11
C ASN A 218 18.67 22.32 3.29
N GLY A 219 17.74 21.48 3.78
CA GLY A 219 16.44 21.28 3.14
C GLY A 219 16.42 20.26 2.00
N THR A 220 17.55 19.61 1.69
CA THR A 220 17.68 18.60 0.65
C THR A 220 18.14 17.28 1.23
N TRP A 221 17.51 16.18 0.82
CA TRP A 221 17.92 14.82 1.20
C TRP A 221 19.24 14.45 0.50
N SER A 222 20.22 13.99 1.27
CA SER A 222 21.46 13.44 0.73
C SER A 222 21.20 12.15 -0.04
N LYS A 223 22.13 11.75 -0.92
CA LYS A 223 22.08 10.43 -1.53
C LYS A 223 21.99 9.36 -0.44
N ALA A 224 21.01 8.47 -0.57
CA ALA A 224 20.83 7.35 0.36
C ALA A 224 22.02 6.37 0.23
N LEU A 225 22.51 5.93 1.38
CA LEU A 225 23.58 4.95 1.50
C LEU A 225 23.13 3.79 2.37
N PRO A 226 23.68 2.58 2.17
CA PRO A 226 23.44 1.46 3.07
C PRO A 226 23.79 1.86 4.51
N VAL A 227 22.94 1.45 5.46
CA VAL A 227 23.18 1.70 6.88
C VAL A 227 24.47 1.00 7.33
N THR A 228 25.33 1.72 8.06
CA THR A 228 26.60 1.20 8.50
C THR A 228 26.49 0.39 9.79
N GLY A 229 27.36 -0.62 9.95
CA GLY A 229 27.40 -1.51 11.11
C GLY A 229 27.16 -2.95 10.71
N LYS A 230 26.52 -3.72 11.59
CA LYS A 230 26.30 -5.16 11.41
C LYS A 230 24.83 -5.51 11.24
N ILE A 231 24.05 -4.58 10.69
CA ILE A 231 22.59 -4.68 10.66
C ILE A 231 22.04 -5.19 9.33
N ASN A 232 22.70 -4.82 8.22
CA ASN A 232 22.39 -5.41 6.91
C ASN A 232 23.18 -6.70 6.78
N THR A 233 22.52 -7.80 6.46
CA THR A 233 23.10 -9.15 6.38
C THR A 233 22.82 -9.77 5.00
N ASN A 234 22.98 -11.07 4.85
CA ASN A 234 22.57 -11.81 3.65
C ASN A 234 21.12 -12.36 3.78
N LEU A 235 20.40 -11.88 4.77
CA LEU A 235 18.99 -12.24 5.04
C LEU A 235 18.11 -11.02 4.75
N ASN A 236 16.80 -11.15 4.94
CA ASN A 236 15.90 -10.04 4.68
C ASN A 236 15.67 -9.23 5.97
N GLU A 237 16.08 -7.97 5.96
CA GLU A 237 15.84 -6.97 6.99
C GLU A 237 14.86 -5.92 6.47
N GLY A 238 13.64 -5.89 6.99
CA GLY A 238 12.62 -4.96 6.52
C GLY A 238 11.77 -4.35 7.62
N ALA A 239 10.85 -3.49 7.21
CA ALA A 239 9.81 -2.91 8.09
C ALA A 239 10.39 -2.36 9.40
N GLN A 240 11.38 -1.46 9.30
CA GLN A 240 12.07 -0.91 10.46
C GLN A 240 11.39 0.34 11.03
N ASN A 241 11.65 0.60 12.31
CA ASN A 241 11.29 1.83 13.00
C ASN A 241 12.48 2.35 13.83
N ILE A 242 12.94 3.57 13.51
CA ILE A 242 13.97 4.26 14.31
C ILE A 242 13.34 4.97 15.50
N SER A 243 13.92 4.82 16.70
CA SER A 243 13.47 5.59 17.86
C SER A 243 13.60 7.10 17.61
N GLN A 244 12.75 7.89 18.26
CA GLN A 244 12.68 9.34 18.06
C GLN A 244 14.02 10.06 18.30
N ASP A 245 14.86 9.53 19.19
CA ASP A 245 16.22 10.03 19.46
C ASP A 245 17.31 9.46 18.57
N GLY A 246 16.94 8.55 17.65
CA GLY A 246 17.86 7.91 16.70
C GLY A 246 18.82 6.89 17.31
N GLN A 247 18.55 6.38 18.53
CA GLN A 247 19.45 5.49 19.26
C GLN A 247 19.10 4.00 19.12
N TRP A 248 17.84 3.67 18.83
CA TRP A 248 17.36 2.31 18.65
C TRP A 248 16.79 2.15 17.25
N LEU A 249 17.01 1.00 16.64
CA LEU A 249 16.36 0.55 15.44
C LEU A 249 15.70 -0.79 15.72
N ILE A 250 14.37 -0.85 15.65
CA ILE A 250 13.60 -2.08 15.77
C ILE A 250 13.13 -2.45 14.36
N PHE A 251 13.20 -3.71 13.99
CA PHE A 251 12.88 -4.14 12.64
C PHE A 251 12.44 -5.59 12.59
N THR A 252 11.97 -6.02 11.43
CA THR A 252 11.61 -7.39 11.12
C THR A 252 12.77 -8.09 10.44
N GLY A 253 13.22 -9.20 10.99
CA GLY A 253 14.15 -10.12 10.36
C GLY A 253 13.45 -11.43 10.04
N CYS A 254 13.53 -11.86 8.77
CA CYS A 254 12.87 -13.09 8.34
C CYS A 254 13.87 -14.19 8.03
N ASN A 255 13.54 -15.43 8.43
CA ASN A 255 14.35 -16.61 8.22
C ASN A 255 15.75 -16.58 8.87
N TYR A 256 15.91 -15.81 9.94
CA TYR A 256 17.14 -15.82 10.74
C TYR A 256 17.33 -17.20 11.40
N PRO A 257 18.57 -17.74 11.43
CA PRO A 257 18.84 -19.07 12.00
C PRO A 257 18.42 -19.24 13.46
N GLU A 258 18.50 -18.14 14.23
CA GLU A 258 18.11 -18.06 15.65
C GLU A 258 16.69 -17.49 15.84
N GLY A 259 15.93 -17.33 14.76
CA GLY A 259 14.54 -16.90 14.80
C GLY A 259 13.63 -17.94 15.46
N ILE A 260 12.54 -17.46 16.04
CA ILE A 260 11.50 -18.27 16.69
C ILE A 260 10.43 -18.65 15.68
N GLY A 261 9.94 -17.65 14.92
CA GLY A 261 8.94 -17.82 13.88
C GLY A 261 9.50 -17.68 12.45
N SER A 262 8.61 -17.41 11.50
CA SER A 262 9.01 -17.16 10.11
C SER A 262 9.63 -15.77 9.93
N CYS A 263 9.14 -14.80 10.68
CA CYS A 263 9.68 -13.45 10.80
C CYS A 263 9.54 -13.02 12.24
N ASP A 264 10.58 -12.46 12.81
CA ASP A 264 10.67 -12.02 14.19
C ASP A 264 11.06 -10.53 14.28
N LEU A 265 10.78 -9.92 15.42
CA LEU A 265 11.23 -8.57 15.75
C LEU A 265 12.62 -8.60 16.38
N TYR A 266 13.50 -7.75 15.88
CA TYR A 266 14.87 -7.55 16.32
C TYR A 266 15.10 -6.09 16.72
N ILE A 267 16.11 -5.86 17.57
CA ILE A 267 16.55 -4.52 17.95
C ILE A 267 18.05 -4.39 17.76
N ALA A 268 18.48 -3.23 17.27
CA ALA A 268 19.88 -2.82 17.22
C ALA A 268 20.04 -1.44 17.85
N TYR A 269 21.24 -1.17 18.37
CA TYR A 269 21.57 0.05 19.08
C TYR A 269 22.62 0.86 18.34
N LYS A 270 22.48 2.20 18.35
CA LYS A 270 23.47 3.10 17.79
C LYS A 270 24.76 3.04 18.56
N THR A 271 25.86 2.79 17.90
CA THR A 271 27.21 2.76 18.50
C THR A 271 27.82 4.16 18.61
N LYS A 272 28.83 4.32 19.46
CA LYS A 272 29.58 5.59 19.57
C LYS A 272 30.25 6.01 18.25
N ASN A 273 30.59 5.05 17.42
CA ASN A 273 31.24 5.27 16.10
C ASN A 273 30.23 5.55 14.98
N GLY A 274 28.93 5.63 15.30
CA GLY A 274 27.88 5.99 14.34
C GLY A 274 27.28 4.82 13.54
N GLY A 275 27.80 3.60 13.68
CA GLY A 275 27.18 2.39 13.14
C GLY A 275 26.13 1.79 14.07
N TRP A 276 25.60 0.62 13.69
CA TRP A 276 24.63 -0.14 14.50
C TRP A 276 25.27 -1.43 15.03
N THR A 277 24.83 -1.90 16.21
CA THR A 277 25.23 -3.20 16.75
C THR A 277 24.71 -4.34 15.90
N GLU A 278 25.17 -5.56 16.17
CA GLU A 278 24.45 -6.75 15.70
C GLU A 278 23.00 -6.75 16.22
N PRO A 279 22.05 -7.29 15.42
CA PRO A 279 20.68 -7.45 15.83
C PRO A 279 20.53 -8.37 17.03
N GLU A 280 19.68 -8.00 17.98
CA GLU A 280 19.26 -8.82 19.10
C GLU A 280 17.78 -9.20 18.92
N ASN A 281 17.45 -10.51 18.90
CA ASN A 281 16.07 -10.97 18.86
C ASN A 281 15.33 -10.52 20.13
N LEU A 282 14.11 -9.98 20.03
CA LEU A 282 13.33 -9.53 21.19
C LEU A 282 12.89 -10.67 22.13
N GLY A 283 13.10 -11.91 21.70
CA GLY A 283 12.90 -13.13 22.48
C GLY A 283 11.45 -13.60 22.54
N PRO A 284 11.22 -14.78 23.16
CA PRO A 284 9.95 -15.50 23.11
C PRO A 284 8.80 -14.85 23.89
N THR A 285 9.05 -13.72 24.55
CA THR A 285 7.98 -12.93 25.17
C THR A 285 7.22 -12.10 24.13
N VAL A 286 7.91 -11.64 23.08
CA VAL A 286 7.38 -10.81 21.99
C VAL A 286 7.17 -11.63 20.72
N ASN A 287 8.22 -12.35 20.31
CA ASN A 287 8.22 -13.20 19.12
C ASN A 287 7.60 -14.57 19.43
N THR A 288 6.89 -15.13 18.47
CA THR A 288 6.18 -16.41 18.59
C THR A 288 6.54 -17.35 17.44
N ASP A 289 6.01 -18.56 17.43
CA ASP A 289 6.15 -19.49 16.28
C ASP A 289 5.45 -19.00 15.01
N PHE A 290 4.79 -17.84 15.07
CA PHE A 290 4.04 -17.26 13.96
C PHE A 290 4.85 -16.17 13.25
N TRP A 291 4.21 -15.10 12.83
CA TRP A 291 4.80 -14.01 12.09
C TRP A 291 4.60 -12.69 12.84
N GLU A 292 5.68 -12.03 13.20
CA GLU A 292 5.71 -10.72 13.80
C GLU A 292 6.44 -9.74 12.87
N SER A 293 5.83 -8.56 12.61
CA SER A 293 6.42 -7.58 11.69
C SER A 293 5.92 -6.15 11.94
N SER A 294 6.51 -5.23 11.17
CA SER A 294 6.11 -3.82 11.12
C SER A 294 6.11 -3.15 12.50
N PRO A 295 7.22 -3.19 13.23
CA PRO A 295 7.29 -2.58 14.56
C PRO A 295 7.17 -1.06 14.50
N SER A 296 6.53 -0.47 15.54
CA SER A 296 6.47 0.97 15.76
C SER A 296 6.63 1.29 17.23
N LEU A 297 7.71 1.97 17.58
CA LEU A 297 8.08 2.30 18.95
C LEU A 297 7.46 3.63 19.37
N SER A 298 6.81 3.65 20.54
CA SER A 298 6.32 4.90 21.14
C SER A 298 7.47 5.88 21.40
N PRO A 299 7.21 7.21 21.34
CA PRO A 299 8.26 8.22 21.47
C PRO A 299 9.01 8.16 22.81
N ASP A 300 8.38 7.66 23.88
CA ASP A 300 8.97 7.46 25.20
C ASP A 300 9.62 6.07 25.39
N LYS A 301 9.62 5.23 24.32
CA LYS A 301 10.18 3.88 24.30
C LYS A 301 9.55 2.90 25.28
N LYS A 302 8.31 3.15 25.69
CA LYS A 302 7.60 2.28 26.63
C LYS A 302 6.71 1.27 25.95
N ASP A 303 6.12 1.61 24.80
CA ASP A 303 5.21 0.76 24.08
C ASP A 303 5.78 0.43 22.69
N LEU A 304 5.76 -0.85 22.34
CA LEU A 304 6.10 -1.37 21.01
C LEU A 304 4.84 -1.94 20.37
N TYR A 305 4.36 -1.26 19.35
CA TYR A 305 3.27 -1.71 18.48
C TYR A 305 3.82 -2.54 17.34
N PHE A 306 3.12 -3.58 16.93
CA PHE A 306 3.53 -4.42 15.79
C PHE A 306 2.35 -5.24 15.28
N ALA A 307 2.46 -5.75 14.05
CA ALA A 307 1.51 -6.69 13.47
C ALA A 307 1.96 -8.13 13.75
N SER A 308 1.01 -9.00 14.12
CA SER A 308 1.28 -10.42 14.35
C SER A 308 0.08 -11.29 13.97
N SER A 309 0.39 -12.48 13.45
CA SER A 309 -0.59 -13.53 13.18
C SER A 309 -0.72 -14.56 14.34
N GLN A 310 -0.22 -14.21 15.53
CA GLN A 310 -0.31 -15.07 16.72
C GLN A 310 -1.77 -15.34 17.11
N PRO A 311 -2.07 -16.52 17.70
CA PRO A 311 -3.41 -16.86 18.15
C PRO A 311 -3.96 -15.92 19.23
N GLY A 312 -5.28 -15.72 19.21
CA GLY A 312 -5.99 -14.86 20.18
C GLY A 312 -6.28 -13.46 19.65
N GLY A 313 -6.06 -13.23 18.35
CA GLY A 313 -6.51 -12.07 17.59
C GLY A 313 -7.94 -12.19 17.08
N PHE A 314 -8.33 -11.24 16.24
CA PHE A 314 -9.66 -11.16 15.61
C PHE A 314 -9.66 -11.69 14.18
N GLY A 315 -8.56 -11.45 13.44
CA GLY A 315 -8.43 -11.78 12.03
C GLY A 315 -7.18 -12.61 11.68
N GLY A 316 -6.68 -12.40 10.49
CA GLY A 316 -5.45 -13.06 10.03
C GLY A 316 -4.20 -12.46 10.64
N LYS A 317 -4.09 -11.15 10.62
CA LYS A 317 -3.06 -10.35 11.29
C LYS A 317 -3.72 -9.24 12.08
N ASP A 318 -3.28 -9.05 13.30
CA ASP A 318 -3.77 -8.00 14.18
C ASP A 318 -2.63 -7.09 14.63
N ILE A 319 -2.97 -5.90 15.09
CA ILE A 319 -2.03 -5.01 15.78
C ILE A 319 -2.01 -5.34 17.26
N TRP A 320 -0.80 -5.57 17.78
CA TRP A 320 -0.50 -5.87 19.17
C TRP A 320 0.39 -4.79 19.76
N VAL A 321 0.39 -4.69 21.09
CA VAL A 321 1.29 -3.80 21.82
C VAL A 321 1.98 -4.55 22.96
N SER A 322 3.31 -4.43 23.04
CA SER A 322 4.12 -4.90 24.17
C SER A 322 4.59 -3.70 24.98
N HIS A 323 4.40 -3.76 26.30
CA HIS A 323 4.85 -2.71 27.22
C HIS A 323 6.21 -3.05 27.81
N ARG A 324 7.14 -2.08 27.80
CA ARG A 324 8.48 -2.24 28.37
C ARG A 324 8.44 -2.16 29.89
N GLN A 325 8.88 -3.20 30.56
CA GLN A 325 8.89 -3.35 32.01
C GLN A 325 10.00 -2.50 32.65
N PRO A 326 9.92 -2.19 33.98
CA PRO A 326 10.96 -1.43 34.68
C PRO A 326 12.36 -2.10 34.64
N ASN A 327 12.42 -3.42 34.47
CA ASN A 327 13.68 -4.16 34.29
C ASN A 327 14.27 -4.01 32.86
N GLY A 328 13.64 -3.22 32.00
CA GLY A 328 14.07 -2.98 30.63
C GLY A 328 13.65 -4.04 29.61
N LYS A 329 13.02 -5.14 30.01
CA LYS A 329 12.52 -6.20 29.13
C LYS A 329 11.12 -5.87 28.62
N TRP A 330 10.78 -6.38 27.45
CA TRP A 330 9.43 -6.32 26.91
C TRP A 330 8.49 -7.29 27.63
N GLY A 331 7.27 -6.84 27.92
CA GLY A 331 6.22 -7.66 28.51
C GLY A 331 5.47 -8.47 27.45
N ARG A 332 4.57 -9.34 27.90
CA ARG A 332 3.70 -10.10 27.00
C ARG A 332 2.82 -9.14 26.18
N PRO A 333 2.74 -9.32 24.85
CA PRO A 333 1.89 -8.48 24.02
C PRO A 333 0.40 -8.60 24.36
N ARG A 334 -0.30 -7.48 24.20
CA ARG A 334 -1.76 -7.38 24.27
C ARG A 334 -2.30 -6.97 22.92
N ASN A 335 -3.35 -7.64 22.44
CA ASN A 335 -4.10 -7.22 21.26
C ASN A 335 -4.74 -5.85 21.48
N LEU A 336 -4.76 -4.97 20.49
CA LEU A 336 -5.38 -3.63 20.62
C LEU A 336 -6.90 -3.66 20.72
N GLY A 337 -7.54 -4.78 20.45
CA GLY A 337 -8.99 -4.96 20.58
C GLY A 337 -9.75 -4.63 19.30
N ALA A 338 -11.06 -4.87 19.35
CA ALA A 338 -11.98 -4.78 18.21
C ALA A 338 -12.22 -3.35 17.69
N ASP A 339 -11.77 -2.32 18.44
CA ASP A 339 -11.82 -0.95 17.93
C ASP A 339 -10.80 -0.72 16.81
N VAL A 340 -9.66 -1.43 16.84
CA VAL A 340 -8.57 -1.32 15.86
C VAL A 340 -8.54 -2.52 14.93
N ASN A 341 -8.63 -3.73 15.48
CA ASN A 341 -8.51 -5.00 14.76
C ASN A 341 -9.87 -5.53 14.30
N THR A 342 -9.90 -6.20 13.16
CA THR A 342 -11.10 -6.76 12.52
C THR A 342 -10.94 -8.26 12.24
N ASP A 343 -11.86 -8.87 11.53
CA ASP A 343 -11.74 -10.23 10.98
C ASP A 343 -10.84 -10.30 9.72
N GLY A 344 -10.34 -9.16 9.26
CA GLY A 344 -9.36 -9.04 8.19
C GLY A 344 -7.90 -9.07 8.67
N ASP A 345 -7.05 -8.36 7.94
CA ASP A 345 -5.65 -8.13 8.28
C ASP A 345 -5.42 -6.66 8.62
N GLU A 346 -4.83 -6.37 9.76
CA GLU A 346 -4.30 -5.07 10.14
C GLU A 346 -2.77 -5.11 10.16
N GLY A 347 -2.15 -4.05 9.62
CA GLY A 347 -0.69 -4.00 9.49
C GLY A 347 -0.09 -2.61 9.53
N CYS A 348 1.23 -2.56 9.40
CA CYS A 348 2.02 -1.33 9.30
C CYS A 348 1.65 -0.26 10.36
N PRO A 349 1.50 -0.62 11.66
CA PRO A 349 1.19 0.37 12.67
C PRO A 349 2.29 1.43 12.76
N PHE A 350 1.90 2.69 12.84
CA PHE A 350 2.79 3.82 13.12
C PHE A 350 2.22 4.69 14.24
N ILE A 351 2.79 4.59 15.44
CA ILE A 351 2.46 5.50 16.53
C ILE A 351 3.21 6.82 16.37
N HIS A 352 2.47 7.91 16.21
CA HIS A 352 3.05 9.24 16.01
C HIS A 352 3.74 9.78 17.27
N ALA A 353 4.61 10.78 17.09
CA ALA A 353 5.35 11.44 18.17
C ALA A 353 4.47 12.11 19.23
N ASP A 354 3.17 12.31 19.00
CA ASP A 354 2.20 12.78 20.00
C ASP A 354 1.79 11.69 20.99
N ASN A 355 2.21 10.43 20.76
CA ASN A 355 1.90 9.23 21.54
C ASN A 355 0.38 8.95 21.68
N ARG A 356 -0.43 9.46 20.74
CA ARG A 356 -1.90 9.35 20.71
C ARG A 356 -2.47 8.93 19.38
N SER A 357 -1.79 9.26 18.28
CA SER A 357 -2.26 8.99 16.92
C SER A 357 -1.59 7.74 16.37
N LEU A 358 -2.37 6.69 16.16
CA LEU A 358 -1.94 5.43 15.54
C LEU A 358 -2.45 5.40 14.10
N TYR A 359 -1.54 5.42 13.13
CA TYR A 359 -1.83 5.16 11.73
C TYR A 359 -1.56 3.69 11.45
N PHE A 360 -2.34 3.08 10.59
CA PHE A 360 -2.18 1.67 10.22
C PHE A 360 -2.92 1.37 8.91
N ASN A 361 -2.67 0.22 8.31
CA ASN A 361 -3.47 -0.26 7.19
C ASN A 361 -4.36 -1.43 7.59
N SER A 362 -5.49 -1.59 6.89
CA SER A 362 -6.43 -2.67 7.11
C SER A 362 -7.20 -3.02 5.83
N ASN A 363 -7.52 -4.30 5.67
CA ASN A 363 -8.44 -4.80 4.65
C ASN A 363 -9.79 -5.26 5.23
N GLY A 364 -9.97 -5.20 6.55
CA GLY A 364 -11.22 -5.58 7.23
C GLY A 364 -12.14 -4.41 7.51
N HIS A 365 -11.60 -3.20 7.74
CA HIS A 365 -12.40 -1.98 7.81
C HIS A 365 -12.93 -1.57 6.44
N MET A 366 -14.13 -0.97 6.40
CA MET A 366 -14.71 -0.50 5.14
C MET A 366 -13.90 0.65 4.54
N GLY A 367 -13.49 0.51 3.27
CA GLY A 367 -12.61 1.45 2.59
C GLY A 367 -12.84 1.58 1.09
N TYR A 368 -11.82 2.05 0.38
CA TYR A 368 -11.81 2.32 -1.06
C TYR A 368 -11.26 1.15 -1.88
N GLY A 369 -10.25 0.47 -1.33
CA GLY A 369 -9.47 -0.53 -2.02
C GLY A 369 -9.49 -1.90 -1.37
N MET A 370 -8.39 -2.60 -1.54
CA MET A 370 -8.17 -3.89 -0.90
C MET A 370 -7.60 -3.69 0.51
N THR A 371 -6.63 -2.80 0.64
CA THR A 371 -6.00 -2.43 1.91
C THR A 371 -5.91 -0.91 1.97
N ASP A 372 -6.56 -0.30 2.93
CA ASP A 372 -6.62 1.16 3.11
C ASP A 372 -5.86 1.61 4.36
N LEU A 373 -5.47 2.88 4.38
CA LEU A 373 -4.87 3.56 5.52
C LEU A 373 -5.94 4.16 6.44
N TYR A 374 -5.73 3.99 7.74
CA TYR A 374 -6.60 4.49 8.79
C TYR A 374 -5.81 5.24 9.86
N VAL A 375 -6.51 6.05 10.65
CA VAL A 375 -5.98 6.62 11.88
C VAL A 375 -6.96 6.40 13.03
N SER A 376 -6.45 5.88 14.15
CA SER A 376 -7.17 5.80 15.42
C SER A 376 -6.50 6.67 16.47
N ARG A 377 -7.28 7.18 17.42
CA ARG A 377 -6.81 8.04 18.50
C ARG A 377 -6.88 7.30 19.83
N LYS A 378 -5.78 7.33 20.57
CA LYS A 378 -5.74 6.78 21.91
C LYS A 378 -6.65 7.62 22.83
N LEU A 379 -7.68 7.03 23.40
CA LEU A 379 -8.64 7.67 24.30
C LEU A 379 -8.12 7.61 25.74
N ASP A 380 -7.60 6.45 26.14
CA ASP A 380 -6.92 6.19 27.41
C ASP A 380 -5.79 5.16 27.21
N ASP A 381 -5.23 4.61 28.27
CA ASP A 381 -4.11 3.65 28.19
C ASP A 381 -4.46 2.33 27.49
N SER A 382 -5.74 2.03 27.34
CA SER A 382 -6.23 0.72 26.86
C SER A 382 -7.22 0.80 25.70
N THR A 383 -7.81 1.96 25.43
CA THR A 383 -8.89 2.12 24.45
C THR A 383 -8.51 3.09 23.33
N TRP A 384 -9.07 2.81 22.16
CA TRP A 384 -8.84 3.56 20.93
C TRP A 384 -10.15 4.07 20.36
N SER A 385 -10.12 5.14 19.61
CA SER A 385 -11.28 5.59 18.84
C SER A 385 -11.56 4.62 17.70
N THR A 386 -12.80 4.60 17.21
CA THR A 386 -13.09 4.01 15.91
C THR A 386 -12.14 4.61 14.86
N PRO A 387 -11.51 3.78 14.01
CA PRO A 387 -10.57 4.27 13.01
C PRO A 387 -11.25 5.13 11.95
N ASP A 388 -10.65 6.27 11.65
CA ASP A 388 -11.01 7.12 10.52
C ASP A 388 -10.22 6.71 9.29
N ASN A 389 -10.91 6.40 8.17
CA ASN A 389 -10.26 6.18 6.89
C ASN A 389 -9.56 7.47 6.41
N LEU A 390 -8.37 7.39 5.83
CA LEU A 390 -7.69 8.60 5.36
C LEU A 390 -8.34 9.22 4.12
N GLY A 391 -9.23 8.49 3.46
CA GLY A 391 -10.05 8.97 2.35
C GLY A 391 -9.31 9.13 1.03
N TYR A 392 -10.07 9.20 -0.06
CA TYR A 392 -9.53 9.47 -1.38
C TYR A 392 -9.00 10.92 -1.47
N PRO A 393 -7.89 11.17 -2.15
CA PRO A 393 -7.08 10.22 -2.94
C PRO A 393 -5.84 9.68 -2.18
N ILE A 394 -5.77 9.74 -0.84
CA ILE A 394 -4.74 9.05 -0.06
C ILE A 394 -4.96 7.54 -0.15
N ASN A 395 -6.17 7.10 0.16
CA ASN A 395 -6.64 5.75 -0.13
C ASN A 395 -7.25 5.70 -1.54
N THR A 396 -6.96 4.64 -2.27
CA THR A 396 -7.39 4.41 -3.64
C THR A 396 -8.13 3.08 -3.77
N ILE A 397 -8.42 2.63 -4.97
CA ILE A 397 -8.99 1.29 -5.20
C ILE A 397 -7.95 0.17 -5.14
N ASP A 398 -6.68 0.52 -4.98
CA ASP A 398 -5.53 -0.39 -4.89
C ASP A 398 -5.18 -0.69 -3.42
N ASP A 399 -3.94 -1.09 -3.18
CA ASP A 399 -3.39 -1.35 -1.84
C ASP A 399 -2.52 -0.19 -1.39
N GLU A 400 -2.80 0.33 -0.21
CA GLU A 400 -1.94 1.30 0.48
C GLU A 400 -1.12 0.61 1.57
N GLY A 401 0.18 0.92 1.58
CA GLY A 401 1.15 0.26 2.44
C GLY A 401 1.51 1.03 3.70
N SER A 402 2.81 1.25 3.91
CA SER A 402 3.34 1.92 5.09
C SER A 402 3.24 3.45 4.98
N LEU A 403 2.70 4.07 6.02
CA LEU A 403 2.64 5.53 6.18
C LEU A 403 3.32 5.94 7.47
N ILE A 404 4.12 7.00 7.43
CA ILE A 404 4.60 7.70 8.62
C ILE A 404 4.26 9.19 8.57
N VAL A 405 4.17 9.81 9.74
CA VAL A 405 3.87 11.24 9.90
C VAL A 405 4.99 11.89 10.71
N ALA A 406 5.56 12.97 10.20
CA ALA A 406 6.60 13.72 10.89
C ALA A 406 6.07 14.42 12.15
N SER A 407 6.96 14.88 13.02
CA SER A 407 6.63 15.53 14.30
C SER A 407 5.76 16.79 14.18
N ASP A 408 5.66 17.38 12.98
CA ASP A 408 4.74 18.50 12.71
C ASP A 408 3.27 18.07 12.66
N GLY A 409 3.01 16.75 12.66
CA GLY A 409 1.70 16.12 12.61
C GLY A 409 1.03 16.14 11.24
N ARG A 410 1.66 16.70 10.22
CA ARG A 410 1.08 16.95 8.90
C ARG A 410 1.88 16.39 7.74
N THR A 411 3.20 16.55 7.76
CA THR A 411 4.08 16.02 6.70
C THR A 411 4.16 14.50 6.79
N SER A 412 3.73 13.83 5.75
CA SER A 412 3.66 12.37 5.68
C SER A 412 4.54 11.83 4.59
N TYR A 413 5.03 10.60 4.80
CA TYR A 413 5.81 9.84 3.84
C TYR A 413 5.20 8.46 3.69
N TYR A 414 5.11 7.98 2.46
CA TYR A 414 4.55 6.67 2.15
C TYR A 414 5.22 6.08 0.91
N ALA A 415 5.05 4.77 0.70
CA ALA A 415 5.49 4.11 -0.51
C ALA A 415 4.32 3.96 -1.49
N SER A 416 4.55 4.22 -2.78
CA SER A 416 3.54 4.12 -3.82
C SER A 416 4.14 3.75 -5.17
N GLU A 417 3.38 3.00 -5.98
CA GLU A 417 3.66 2.70 -7.39
C GLU A 417 3.04 3.77 -8.32
N GLY A 418 3.09 5.05 -7.95
CA GLY A 418 2.53 6.13 -8.74
C GLY A 418 3.16 6.27 -10.13
N LEU A 419 2.51 7.00 -11.05
CA LEU A 419 2.98 7.22 -12.44
C LEU A 419 4.38 7.85 -12.53
N ALA A 420 4.84 8.50 -11.48
CA ALA A 420 6.19 9.08 -11.39
C ALA A 420 7.21 8.15 -10.72
N SER A 421 6.83 6.91 -10.37
CA SER A 421 7.74 5.91 -9.81
C SER A 421 8.73 5.43 -10.85
N ARG A 422 9.94 5.05 -10.39
CA ARG A 422 11.07 4.69 -11.23
C ARG A 422 11.26 3.19 -11.39
N GLY A 423 10.98 2.43 -10.33
CA GLY A 423 11.22 1.00 -10.28
C GLY A 423 10.09 0.16 -9.69
N GLY A 424 8.95 0.77 -9.39
CA GLY A 424 7.84 0.16 -8.67
C GLY A 424 7.48 1.00 -7.46
N LEU A 425 7.68 0.50 -6.23
CA LEU A 425 7.45 1.29 -5.02
C LEU A 425 8.55 2.34 -4.83
N ASP A 426 8.17 3.61 -4.90
CA ASP A 426 9.00 4.77 -4.56
C ASP A 426 8.48 5.44 -3.28
N LEU A 427 9.34 6.14 -2.56
CA LEU A 427 8.94 7.00 -1.46
C LEU A 427 8.44 8.34 -1.96
N TYR A 428 7.30 8.76 -1.43
CA TYR A 428 6.66 10.05 -1.69
C TYR A 428 6.44 10.81 -0.40
N ARG A 429 6.31 12.13 -0.51
CA ARG A 429 5.98 13.05 0.57
C ARG A 429 4.70 13.81 0.22
N PHE A 430 3.80 13.99 1.20
CA PHE A 430 2.60 14.82 1.04
C PHE A 430 2.16 15.42 2.39
N GLN A 431 1.13 16.29 2.36
CA GLN A 431 0.54 16.90 3.56
C GLN A 431 -0.80 16.23 3.88
N LEU A 432 -1.02 15.84 5.14
CA LEU A 432 -2.31 15.34 5.61
C LEU A 432 -3.36 16.46 5.69
N ARG A 433 -4.63 16.09 5.51
CA ARG A 433 -5.78 16.96 5.81
C ARG A 433 -5.86 17.28 7.30
N ASP A 434 -6.57 18.35 7.63
CA ASP A 434 -6.67 18.83 9.03
C ASP A 434 -7.42 17.86 9.96
N ASP A 435 -8.36 17.10 9.44
CA ASP A 435 -9.20 16.16 10.20
C ASP A 435 -8.46 14.86 10.58
N ILE A 436 -7.48 14.43 9.77
CA ILE A 436 -6.73 13.18 9.96
C ILE A 436 -5.28 13.39 10.43
N LYS A 437 -4.81 14.63 10.54
CA LYS A 437 -3.45 14.94 11.01
C LYS A 437 -3.25 14.60 12.48
N ALA A 438 -2.03 14.29 12.88
CA ALA A 438 -1.64 14.13 14.27
C ALA A 438 -1.45 15.51 14.96
N ALA A 439 -1.32 15.51 16.28
CA ALA A 439 -0.95 16.72 17.00
C ALA A 439 0.52 17.06 16.78
N LYS A 440 0.81 18.35 16.50
CA LYS A 440 2.20 18.79 16.38
C LYS A 440 2.95 18.56 17.68
N THR A 441 4.07 17.86 17.61
CA THR A 441 4.94 17.56 18.75
C THR A 441 6.12 18.51 18.77
N LEU A 442 6.34 19.13 19.93
CA LEU A 442 7.54 19.94 20.22
C LEU A 442 8.51 19.06 20.99
N TRP A 443 9.76 19.13 20.62
CA TRP A 443 10.83 18.38 21.27
C TRP A 443 11.98 19.29 21.70
N VAL A 444 12.68 18.90 22.77
CA VAL A 444 13.82 19.64 23.31
C VAL A 444 15.02 18.69 23.38
N LYS A 445 16.15 19.14 22.87
CA LYS A 445 17.43 18.45 22.97
C LYS A 445 18.37 19.26 23.85
N GLY A 446 18.90 18.67 24.90
CA GLY A 446 19.82 19.33 25.83
C GLY A 446 20.77 18.33 26.50
N ARG A 447 21.77 18.87 27.18
CA ARG A 447 22.64 18.07 28.07
C ARG A 447 22.32 18.47 29.50
N VAL A 448 22.19 17.46 30.35
CA VAL A 448 22.05 17.67 31.82
C VAL A 448 23.45 17.53 32.41
N PHE A 449 23.85 18.52 33.16
CA PHE A 449 25.13 18.54 33.84
C PHE A 449 24.87 18.60 35.36
N ASP A 450 25.66 17.90 36.11
CA ASP A 450 25.71 18.14 37.56
C ASP A 450 26.20 19.57 37.82
N LYS A 451 25.47 20.31 38.67
CA LYS A 451 25.74 21.72 38.93
C LYS A 451 27.14 21.96 39.57
N LYS A 452 27.65 20.99 40.34
CA LYS A 452 28.91 21.07 41.06
C LYS A 452 30.07 20.53 40.22
N THR A 453 29.92 19.35 39.63
CA THR A 453 30.99 18.66 38.90
C THR A 453 31.09 19.04 37.43
N LYS A 454 30.01 19.59 36.87
CA LYS A 454 29.84 19.87 35.43
C LYS A 454 30.07 18.64 34.53
N ALA A 455 29.97 17.44 35.08
CA ALA A 455 30.06 16.17 34.36
C ALA A 455 28.65 15.67 33.90
#